data_b335688acba15d59a02a6d79708990fd
#
_entry.id   b335688acba15d59a02a6d79708990fd
#
_cell.length_a   1.000
_cell.length_b   1.000
_cell.length_c   1.000
_cell.angle_alpha   90.00
_cell.angle_beta   90.00
_cell.angle_gamma   90.00
#
_symmetry.space_group_name_H-M   'P 1'
#
loop_
_entity.id
_entity.type
_entity.pdbx_description
1 polymer ?
#
loop_
_entity_poly.entity_id
_entity_poly.type
_entity_poly.pdbx_seq_one_letter_code
_entity_poly.pdbx_strand_id
1 'polypeptide(L)'
;GKKWFLFGFGVLYMLFLLDFAARLGITAVFPAMQKDLGLSDSQVGVAGSAVLLGMTVFVLPFSFLADKGSKKHAVNLMSAVWGVGCTLCGLVSHLFLIVLGRFMVGIGNASYAPVSVSMLTSWTRRSRWGSVIGAYNSAMSVGLALGTTIAGVLAQHYGWRSAFLAVGGLTLLFTALSLFLPNVKNHVSAASADGKREHVKVREAFAF
;
A
#
# COMPACT_ATOMS: atom_id res chain seq x y z
N GLY A 1 -17.61 -13.75 13.26
CA GLY A 1 -18.48 -12.97 12.58
C GLY A 1 -18.23 -11.48 12.38
N LYS A 2 -19.22 -10.67 12.67
CA LYS A 2 -19.26 -9.23 12.34
C LYS A 2 -18.12 -8.40 12.98
N LYS A 3 -17.72 -8.72 14.20
CA LYS A 3 -16.63 -8.01 14.91
C LYS A 3 -15.28 -8.20 14.21
N TRP A 4 -14.98 -9.41 13.76
CA TRP A 4 -13.76 -9.71 13.02
C TRP A 4 -13.69 -9.05 11.64
N PHE A 5 -14.84 -8.97 10.95
CA PHE A 5 -14.92 -8.24 9.69
C PHE A 5 -14.63 -6.75 9.88
N LEU A 6 -15.25 -6.11 10.90
CA LEU A 6 -15.02 -4.70 11.20
C LEU A 6 -13.56 -4.41 11.57
N PHE A 7 -12.95 -5.28 12.38
CA PHE A 7 -11.53 -5.17 12.71
C PHE A 7 -10.65 -5.31 11.47
N GLY A 8 -10.87 -6.34 10.65
CA GLY A 8 -10.10 -6.57 9.44
C GLY A 8 -10.27 -5.45 8.40
N PHE A 9 -11.51 -4.98 8.22
CA PHE A 9 -11.80 -3.82 7.36
C PHE A 9 -11.07 -2.57 7.86
N GLY A 10 -11.14 -2.28 9.16
CA GLY A 10 -10.47 -1.12 9.76
C GLY A 10 -8.95 -1.14 9.59
N VAL A 11 -8.32 -2.30 9.83
CA VAL A 11 -6.86 -2.45 9.64
C VAL A 11 -6.46 -2.25 8.18
N LEU A 12 -7.16 -2.91 7.24
CA LEU A 12 -6.86 -2.77 5.81
C LEU A 12 -7.17 -1.37 5.29
N TYR A 13 -8.24 -0.73 5.78
CA TYR A 13 -8.59 0.64 5.46
C TYR A 13 -7.50 1.62 5.92
N MET A 14 -7.03 1.49 7.17
CA MET A 14 -5.96 2.34 7.71
C MET A 14 -4.64 2.14 6.98
N LEU A 15 -4.28 0.90 6.64
CA LEU A 15 -3.09 0.64 5.83
C LEU A 15 -3.21 1.29 4.44
N PHE A 16 -4.38 1.24 3.80
CA PHE A 16 -4.59 1.86 2.50
C PHE A 16 -4.58 3.39 2.57
N LEU A 17 -5.13 3.97 3.63
CA LEU A 17 -5.04 5.39 3.93
C LEU A 17 -3.57 5.83 4.09
N LEU A 18 -2.80 5.07 4.88
CA LEU A 18 -1.37 5.33 5.09
C LEU A 18 -0.53 5.12 3.82
N ASP A 19 -0.94 4.21 2.93
CA ASP A 19 -0.33 4.06 1.60
C ASP A 19 -0.38 5.38 0.82
N PHE A 20 -1.56 5.99 0.71
CA PHE A 20 -1.71 7.27 0.02
C PHE A 20 -1.01 8.43 0.75
N ALA A 21 -1.02 8.43 2.09
CA ALA A 21 -0.27 9.39 2.88
C ALA A 21 1.24 9.26 2.64
N ALA A 22 1.78 8.05 2.60
CA ALA A 22 3.20 7.79 2.35
C ALA A 22 3.63 8.12 0.92
N ARG A 23 2.77 7.87 -0.05
CA ARG A 23 3.09 8.01 -1.46
C ARG A 23 2.95 9.45 -1.95
N LEU A 24 1.81 10.07 -1.70
CA LEU A 24 1.45 11.39 -2.19
C LEU A 24 1.42 12.46 -1.10
N GLY A 25 0.88 12.14 0.10
CA GLY A 25 0.77 13.10 1.19
C GLY A 25 2.12 13.65 1.63
N ILE A 26 3.11 12.80 1.66
CA ILE A 26 4.47 13.18 2.08
C ILE A 26 5.20 14.10 1.11
N THR A 27 4.74 14.25 -0.14
CA THR A 27 5.33 15.24 -1.08
C THR A 27 5.21 16.68 -0.57
N ALA A 28 4.25 16.95 0.31
CA ALA A 28 4.09 18.26 0.95
C ALA A 28 5.32 18.71 1.78
N VAL A 29 6.15 17.76 2.22
CA VAL A 29 7.37 18.07 3.00
C VAL A 29 8.63 18.21 2.15
N PHE A 30 8.56 17.96 0.84
CA PHE A 30 9.71 18.06 -0.06
C PHE A 30 10.39 19.44 -0.06
N PRO A 31 9.68 20.58 -0.05
CA PRO A 31 10.33 21.88 0.04
C PRO A 31 11.15 22.06 1.33
N ALA A 32 10.65 21.56 2.46
CA ALA A 32 11.38 21.61 3.74
C ALA A 32 12.61 20.70 3.72
N MET A 33 12.48 19.49 3.18
CA MET A 33 13.58 18.54 3.00
C MET A 33 14.66 19.10 2.04
N GLN A 34 14.25 19.72 0.94
CA GLN A 34 15.14 20.33 -0.02
C GLN A 34 15.98 21.43 0.59
N LYS A 35 15.36 22.31 1.38
CA LYS A 35 16.05 23.39 2.10
C LYS A 35 17.02 22.87 3.15
N ASP A 36 16.63 21.85 3.90
CA ASP A 36 17.45 21.27 5.00
C ASP A 36 18.68 20.53 4.48
N LEU A 37 18.53 19.78 3.38
CA LEU A 37 19.58 18.95 2.80
C LEU A 37 20.34 19.61 1.64
N GLY A 38 19.97 20.82 1.23
CA GLY A 38 20.59 21.52 0.10
C GLY A 38 20.41 20.81 -1.25
N LEU A 39 19.26 20.16 -1.45
CA LEU A 39 18.99 19.36 -2.67
C LEU A 39 18.54 20.25 -3.83
N SER A 40 18.92 19.86 -5.05
CA SER A 40 18.37 20.46 -6.25
C SER A 40 16.94 19.95 -6.56
N ASP A 41 16.18 20.68 -7.38
CA ASP A 41 14.84 20.27 -7.83
C ASP A 41 14.85 18.91 -8.52
N SER A 42 15.90 18.64 -9.32
CA SER A 42 16.08 17.37 -9.99
C SER A 42 16.26 16.22 -8.99
N GLN A 43 17.01 16.42 -7.90
CA GLN A 43 17.24 15.42 -6.87
C GLN A 43 15.96 15.09 -6.10
N VAL A 44 15.16 16.11 -5.78
CA VAL A 44 13.84 15.93 -5.16
C VAL A 44 12.88 15.21 -6.12
N GLY A 45 12.93 15.55 -7.41
CA GLY A 45 12.17 14.87 -8.46
C GLY A 45 12.52 13.38 -8.56
N VAL A 46 13.81 13.01 -8.47
CA VAL A 46 14.27 11.62 -8.44
C VAL A 46 13.70 10.89 -7.22
N ALA A 47 13.75 11.50 -6.02
CA ALA A 47 13.18 10.91 -4.82
C ALA A 47 11.65 10.71 -4.94
N GLY A 48 10.94 11.64 -5.57
CA GLY A 48 9.51 11.51 -5.87
C GLY A 48 9.21 10.38 -6.84
N SER A 49 9.96 10.29 -7.93
CA SER A 49 9.78 9.30 -9.00
C SER A 49 10.18 7.88 -8.58
N ALA A 50 11.06 7.72 -7.61
CA ALA A 50 11.53 6.42 -7.14
C ALA A 50 10.39 5.50 -6.69
N VAL A 51 9.32 6.07 -6.13
CA VAL A 51 8.11 5.31 -5.75
C VAL A 51 7.45 4.67 -6.97
N LEU A 52 7.29 5.44 -8.05
CA LEU A 52 6.66 4.94 -9.29
C LEU A 52 7.50 3.85 -9.94
N LEU A 53 8.83 4.01 -9.93
CA LEU A 53 9.75 2.98 -10.43
C LEU A 53 9.62 1.68 -9.63
N GLY A 54 9.63 1.76 -8.29
CA GLY A 54 9.42 0.60 -7.43
C GLY A 54 8.09 -0.10 -7.70
N MET A 55 7.00 0.66 -7.84
CA MET A 55 5.68 0.11 -8.19
C MET A 55 5.71 -0.61 -9.54
N THR A 56 6.24 0.03 -10.58
CA THR A 56 6.25 -0.52 -11.95
C THR A 56 7.04 -1.82 -12.04
N VAL A 57 8.21 -1.87 -11.43
CA VAL A 57 9.09 -3.06 -11.48
C VAL A 57 8.50 -4.23 -10.68
N PHE A 58 7.88 -3.95 -9.53
CA PHE A 58 7.45 -4.99 -8.60
C PHE A 58 5.97 -5.36 -8.67
N VAL A 59 5.16 -4.71 -9.51
CA VAL A 59 3.73 -5.05 -9.64
C VAL A 59 3.52 -6.52 -10.04
N LEU A 60 4.24 -7.02 -11.02
CA LEU A 60 4.11 -8.41 -11.47
C LEU A 60 4.63 -9.42 -10.42
N PRO A 61 5.87 -9.29 -9.88
CA PRO A 61 6.36 -10.19 -8.84
C PRO A 61 5.43 -10.30 -7.62
N PHE A 62 4.93 -9.17 -7.13
CA PHE A 62 4.03 -9.18 -5.96
C PHE A 62 2.63 -9.70 -6.27
N SER A 63 2.11 -9.48 -7.49
CA SER A 63 0.86 -10.09 -7.92
C SER A 63 0.96 -11.61 -7.96
N PHE A 64 2.03 -12.16 -8.54
CA PHE A 64 2.29 -13.60 -8.54
C PHE A 64 2.44 -14.18 -7.13
N LEU A 65 3.14 -13.46 -6.24
CA LEU A 65 3.29 -13.88 -4.84
C LEU A 65 1.94 -13.94 -4.12
N ALA A 66 1.08 -12.95 -4.35
CA ALA A 66 -0.25 -12.90 -3.76
C ALA A 66 -1.19 -13.98 -4.30
N ASP A 67 -1.07 -14.33 -5.58
CA ASP A 67 -1.91 -15.36 -6.22
C ASP A 67 -1.53 -16.78 -5.80
N LYS A 68 -0.24 -17.06 -5.67
CA LYS A 68 0.27 -18.38 -5.29
C LYS A 68 0.29 -18.61 -3.78
N GLY A 69 0.40 -17.55 -2.99
CA GLY A 69 0.57 -17.59 -1.56
C GLY A 69 -0.68 -17.24 -0.75
N SER A 70 -0.47 -16.95 0.52
CA SER A 70 -1.51 -16.41 1.41
C SER A 70 -1.62 -14.90 1.20
N LYS A 71 -2.82 -14.41 0.88
CA LYS A 71 -3.11 -12.98 0.76
C LYS A 71 -2.73 -12.19 2.01
N LYS A 72 -2.91 -12.79 3.18
CA LYS A 72 -2.50 -12.20 4.46
C LYS A 72 -0.99 -11.97 4.51
N HIS A 73 -0.18 -12.97 4.16
CA HIS A 73 1.28 -12.82 4.14
C HIS A 73 1.74 -11.80 3.10
N ALA A 74 1.09 -11.75 1.93
CA ALA A 74 1.37 -10.77 0.90
C ALA A 74 1.09 -9.33 1.41
N VAL A 75 -0.08 -9.09 2.03
CA VAL A 75 -0.43 -7.79 2.63
C VAL A 75 0.59 -7.39 3.70
N ASN A 76 0.94 -8.32 4.61
CA ASN A 76 1.90 -8.04 5.68
C ASN A 76 3.29 -7.71 5.14
N LEU A 77 3.78 -8.48 4.16
CA LEU A 77 5.08 -8.24 3.55
C LEU A 77 5.10 -6.88 2.83
N MET A 78 4.09 -6.61 2.02
CA MET A 78 3.96 -5.34 1.30
C MET A 78 3.93 -4.16 2.25
N SER A 79 3.06 -4.18 3.28
CA SER A 79 2.94 -3.10 4.25
C SER A 79 4.21 -2.93 5.11
N ALA A 80 4.89 -4.01 5.48
CA ALA A 80 6.15 -3.94 6.17
C ALA A 80 7.24 -3.27 5.32
N VAL A 81 7.35 -3.64 4.04
CA VAL A 81 8.36 -3.08 3.12
C VAL A 81 8.17 -1.58 2.97
N TRP A 82 6.94 -1.09 2.70
CA TRP A 82 6.76 0.36 2.57
C TRP A 82 6.86 1.09 3.91
N GLY A 83 6.42 0.47 5.02
CA GLY A 83 6.56 1.05 6.35
C GLY A 83 8.02 1.25 6.75
N VAL A 84 8.86 0.23 6.52
CA VAL A 84 10.32 0.32 6.71
C VAL A 84 10.93 1.38 5.78
N GLY A 85 10.57 1.38 4.49
CA GLY A 85 11.05 2.37 3.53
C GLY A 85 10.71 3.80 3.94
N CYS A 86 9.48 4.03 4.42
CA CYS A 86 9.04 5.33 4.89
C CYS A 86 9.81 5.76 6.16
N THR A 87 9.96 4.87 7.13
CA THR A 87 10.74 5.12 8.36
C THR A 87 12.20 5.41 8.03
N LEU A 88 12.80 4.65 7.10
CA LEU A 88 14.16 4.89 6.64
C LEU A 88 14.35 6.32 6.12
N CYS A 89 13.42 6.83 5.30
CA CYS A 89 13.47 8.20 4.80
C CYS A 89 13.50 9.25 5.94
N GLY A 90 12.84 8.99 7.06
CA GLY A 90 12.85 9.88 8.22
C GLY A 90 14.14 9.84 9.05
N LEU A 91 14.90 8.74 8.97
CA LEU A 91 16.10 8.52 9.77
C LEU A 91 17.40 8.96 9.08
N VAL A 92 17.40 9.05 7.75
CA VAL A 92 18.60 9.28 6.95
C VAL A 92 18.69 10.71 6.42
N SER A 93 19.93 11.16 6.12
CA SER A 93 20.20 12.48 5.54
C SER A 93 20.84 12.39 4.15
N HIS A 94 21.21 11.19 3.70
CA HIS A 94 21.83 11.01 2.39
C HIS A 94 20.77 10.77 1.33
N LEU A 95 20.84 11.52 0.21
CA LEU A 95 19.90 11.42 -0.91
C LEU A 95 19.74 9.98 -1.41
N PHE A 96 20.83 9.24 -1.57
CA PHE A 96 20.78 7.85 -2.05
C PHE A 96 19.89 6.97 -1.16
N LEU A 97 20.02 7.10 0.17
CA LEU A 97 19.21 6.31 1.12
C LEU A 97 17.74 6.79 1.15
N ILE A 98 17.49 8.08 0.94
CA ILE A 98 16.13 8.60 0.78
C ILE A 98 15.49 8.03 -0.49
N VAL A 99 16.20 8.04 -1.62
CA VAL A 99 15.74 7.45 -2.89
C VAL A 99 15.47 5.95 -2.73
N LEU A 100 16.36 5.23 -2.05
CA LEU A 100 16.18 3.81 -1.73
C LEU A 100 14.93 3.58 -0.87
N GLY A 101 14.73 4.35 0.18
CA GLY A 101 13.53 4.27 1.03
C GLY A 101 12.26 4.57 0.24
N ARG A 102 12.28 5.57 -0.64
CA ARG A 102 11.16 5.89 -1.54
C ARG A 102 10.88 4.77 -2.55
N PHE A 103 11.91 4.15 -3.09
CA PHE A 103 11.80 2.97 -3.94
C PHE A 103 11.17 1.79 -3.19
N MET A 104 11.58 1.53 -1.94
CA MET A 104 10.96 0.52 -1.08
C MET A 104 9.48 0.81 -0.82
N VAL A 105 9.10 2.08 -0.61
CA VAL A 105 7.69 2.48 -0.52
C VAL A 105 6.94 2.05 -1.78
N GLY A 106 7.51 2.28 -2.97
CA GLY A 106 6.93 1.85 -4.24
C GLY A 106 6.79 0.32 -4.35
N ILE A 107 7.82 -0.42 -3.97
CA ILE A 107 7.78 -1.90 -3.94
C ILE A 107 6.60 -2.40 -3.10
N GLY A 108 6.48 -1.91 -1.85
CA GLY A 108 5.41 -2.33 -0.96
C GLY A 108 4.02 -1.99 -1.46
N ASN A 109 3.87 -0.89 -2.20
CA ASN A 109 2.58 -0.42 -2.72
C ASN A 109 2.16 -1.10 -4.03
N ALA A 110 3.07 -1.82 -4.70
CA ALA A 110 2.90 -2.30 -6.07
C ALA A 110 1.61 -3.10 -6.33
N SER A 111 1.21 -3.96 -5.39
CA SER A 111 0.02 -4.82 -5.55
C SER A 111 -0.87 -4.84 -4.30
N TYR A 112 -0.68 -3.90 -3.38
CA TYR A 112 -1.42 -3.89 -2.11
C TYR A 112 -2.93 -3.72 -2.31
N ALA A 113 -3.36 -2.76 -3.12
CA ALA A 113 -4.78 -2.46 -3.34
C ALA A 113 -5.58 -3.66 -3.88
N PRO A 114 -5.18 -4.34 -4.96
CA PRO A 114 -5.92 -5.50 -5.47
C PRO A 114 -5.93 -6.67 -4.49
N VAL A 115 -4.84 -6.90 -3.75
CA VAL A 115 -4.76 -8.00 -2.78
C VAL A 115 -5.66 -7.75 -1.59
N SER A 116 -5.66 -6.53 -1.03
CA SER A 116 -6.53 -6.16 0.09
C SER A 116 -8.02 -6.16 -0.30
N VAL A 117 -8.38 -5.67 -1.48
CA VAL A 117 -9.75 -5.77 -2.02
C VAL A 117 -10.16 -7.23 -2.16
N SER A 118 -9.28 -8.09 -2.68
CA SER A 118 -9.54 -9.52 -2.79
C SER A 118 -9.73 -10.20 -1.42
N MET A 119 -9.04 -9.76 -0.36
CA MET A 119 -9.30 -10.21 1.01
C MET A 119 -10.66 -9.75 1.52
N LEU A 120 -11.01 -8.47 1.36
CA LEU A 120 -12.28 -7.90 1.81
C LEU A 120 -13.49 -8.57 1.14
N THR A 121 -13.41 -8.80 -0.15
CA THR A 121 -14.48 -9.47 -0.91
C THR A 121 -14.65 -10.93 -0.50
N SER A 122 -13.58 -11.62 -0.13
CA SER A 122 -13.66 -13.01 0.38
C SER A 122 -14.37 -13.12 1.75
N TRP A 123 -14.38 -12.06 2.53
CA TRP A 123 -15.08 -11.99 3.82
C TRP A 123 -16.52 -11.49 3.72
N THR A 124 -16.94 -11.05 2.50
CA THR A 124 -18.20 -10.34 2.30
C THR A 124 -19.07 -11.05 1.26
N ARG A 125 -20.39 -11.05 1.46
CA ARG A 125 -21.35 -11.57 0.47
C ARG A 125 -21.29 -10.72 -0.81
N ARG A 126 -21.41 -11.36 -1.96
CA ARG A 126 -21.32 -10.73 -3.29
C ARG A 126 -22.26 -9.52 -3.46
N SER A 127 -23.46 -9.56 -2.86
CA SER A 127 -24.42 -8.45 -2.87
C SER A 127 -23.95 -7.17 -2.18
N ARG A 128 -22.89 -7.22 -1.36
CA ARG A 128 -22.34 -6.07 -0.62
C ARG A 128 -20.96 -5.62 -1.12
N TRP A 129 -20.42 -6.25 -2.15
CA TRP A 129 -19.09 -5.91 -2.66
C TRP A 129 -18.96 -4.45 -3.07
N GLY A 130 -19.95 -3.90 -3.80
CA GLY A 130 -19.93 -2.50 -4.22
C GLY A 130 -19.78 -1.53 -3.04
N SER A 131 -20.59 -1.72 -1.99
CA SER A 131 -20.53 -0.86 -0.80
C SER A 131 -19.20 -1.00 -0.04
N VAL A 132 -18.69 -2.22 0.09
CA VAL A 132 -17.41 -2.47 0.82
C VAL A 132 -16.23 -1.91 0.03
N ILE A 133 -16.19 -2.11 -1.28
CA ILE A 133 -15.12 -1.59 -2.14
C ILE A 133 -15.19 -0.06 -2.21
N GLY A 134 -16.39 0.52 -2.33
CA GLY A 134 -16.59 1.97 -2.33
C GLY A 134 -16.14 2.61 -1.02
N ALA A 135 -16.53 2.04 0.12
CA ALA A 135 -16.07 2.48 1.43
C ALA A 135 -14.55 2.33 1.59
N TYR A 136 -13.98 1.21 1.12
CA TYR A 136 -12.52 1.01 1.15
C TYR A 136 -11.76 2.02 0.29
N ASN A 137 -12.25 2.31 -0.91
CA ASN A 137 -11.61 3.26 -1.82
C ASN A 137 -11.68 4.72 -1.32
N SER A 138 -12.61 5.07 -0.41
CA SER A 138 -12.62 6.39 0.21
C SER A 138 -11.33 6.69 1.00
N ALA A 139 -10.63 5.65 1.48
CA ALA A 139 -9.33 5.79 2.13
C ALA A 139 -8.27 6.48 1.26
N MET A 140 -8.37 6.37 -0.07
CA MET A 140 -7.51 7.08 -1.01
C MET A 140 -7.62 8.60 -0.86
N SER A 141 -8.83 9.14 -0.95
CA SER A 141 -9.06 10.60 -0.84
C SER A 141 -8.79 11.11 0.57
N VAL A 142 -9.22 10.34 1.58
CA VAL A 142 -8.98 10.68 3.00
C VAL A 142 -7.48 10.63 3.31
N GLY A 143 -6.77 9.61 2.83
CA GLY A 143 -5.33 9.44 3.02
C GLY A 143 -4.51 10.53 2.36
N LEU A 144 -4.91 10.97 1.16
CA LEU A 144 -4.28 12.10 0.49
C LEU A 144 -4.51 13.40 1.26
N ALA A 145 -5.76 13.71 1.61
CA ALA A 145 -6.12 14.95 2.30
C ALA A 145 -5.49 15.04 3.70
N LEU A 146 -5.68 14.01 4.53
CA LEU A 146 -5.10 13.97 5.87
C LEU A 146 -3.59 13.84 5.83
N GLY A 147 -3.05 13.03 4.90
CA GLY A 147 -1.62 12.84 4.74
C GLY A 147 -0.89 14.15 4.42
N THR A 148 -1.37 14.93 3.45
CA THR A 148 -0.79 16.22 3.10
C THR A 148 -0.89 17.22 4.25
N THR A 149 -2.07 17.32 4.90
CA THR A 149 -2.30 18.25 5.99
C THR A 149 -1.43 17.91 7.21
N ILE A 150 -1.46 16.66 7.66
CA ILE A 150 -0.71 16.22 8.85
C ILE A 150 0.80 16.29 8.56
N ALA A 151 1.24 15.85 7.37
CA ALA A 151 2.65 15.94 7.01
C ALA A 151 3.14 17.39 6.97
N GLY A 152 2.34 18.32 6.44
CA GLY A 152 2.67 19.75 6.43
C GLY A 152 2.77 20.34 7.85
N VAL A 153 1.80 20.05 8.73
CA VAL A 153 1.80 20.51 10.12
C VAL A 153 2.99 19.93 10.88
N LEU A 154 3.26 18.63 10.75
CA LEU A 154 4.41 17.99 11.40
C LEU A 154 5.73 18.59 10.91
N ALA A 155 5.85 18.85 9.61
CA ALA A 155 7.05 19.43 9.03
C ALA A 155 7.32 20.86 9.55
N GLN A 156 6.27 21.66 9.78
CA GLN A 156 6.38 23.01 10.29
C GLN A 156 6.83 23.05 11.78
N HIS A 157 6.30 22.14 12.60
CA HIS A 157 6.55 22.18 14.06
C HIS A 157 7.71 21.29 14.51
N TYR A 158 7.93 20.15 13.85
CA TYR A 158 8.88 19.11 14.27
C TYR A 158 9.89 18.73 13.18
N GLY A 159 9.88 19.45 12.06
CA GLY A 159 10.74 19.17 10.91
C GLY A 159 10.20 18.05 10.02
N TRP A 160 10.65 18.03 8.77
CA TRP A 160 10.15 17.12 7.71
C TRP A 160 10.32 15.63 8.04
N ARG A 161 11.32 15.27 8.83
CA ARG A 161 11.59 13.88 9.24
C ARG A 161 10.45 13.30 10.07
N SER A 162 9.80 14.13 10.89
CA SER A 162 8.68 13.70 11.73
C SER A 162 7.50 13.17 10.94
N ALA A 163 7.21 13.72 9.76
CA ALA A 163 6.15 13.24 8.88
C ALA A 163 6.43 11.82 8.36
N PHE A 164 7.67 11.55 7.94
CA PHE A 164 8.08 10.21 7.50
C PHE A 164 8.03 9.18 8.63
N LEU A 165 8.51 9.56 9.82
CA LEU A 165 8.51 8.69 11.00
C LEU A 165 7.09 8.41 11.50
N ALA A 166 6.20 9.42 11.49
CA ALA A 166 4.81 9.23 11.88
C ALA A 166 4.08 8.26 10.93
N VAL A 167 4.17 8.49 9.62
CA VAL A 167 3.51 7.62 8.62
C VAL A 167 4.13 6.23 8.62
N GLY A 168 5.46 6.12 8.65
CA GLY A 168 6.17 4.84 8.69
C GLY A 168 5.86 4.06 9.97
N GLY A 169 5.94 4.70 11.13
CA GLY A 169 5.64 4.10 12.43
C GLY A 169 4.20 3.61 12.55
N LEU A 170 3.22 4.44 12.12
CA LEU A 170 1.81 4.02 12.07
C LEU A 170 1.60 2.85 11.10
N THR A 171 2.26 2.87 9.94
CA THR A 171 2.19 1.74 9.00
C THR A 171 2.69 0.45 9.65
N LEU A 172 3.85 0.47 10.30
CA LEU A 172 4.41 -0.71 10.98
C LEU A 172 3.50 -1.20 12.12
N LEU A 173 2.88 -0.27 12.87
CA LEU A 173 1.90 -0.61 13.90
C LEU A 173 0.69 -1.34 13.29
N PHE A 174 0.07 -0.79 12.24
CA PHE A 174 -1.07 -1.44 11.59
C PHE A 174 -0.67 -2.72 10.86
N THR A 175 0.57 -2.83 10.38
CA THR A 175 1.13 -4.08 9.85
C THR A 175 1.21 -5.14 10.96
N ALA A 176 1.68 -4.79 12.15
CA ALA A 176 1.68 -5.70 13.29
C ALA A 176 0.24 -6.14 13.67
N LEU A 177 -0.73 -5.20 13.65
CA LEU A 177 -2.14 -5.54 13.86
C LEU A 177 -2.69 -6.46 12.78
N SER A 178 -2.23 -6.32 11.53
CA SER A 178 -2.67 -7.18 10.43
C SER A 178 -2.19 -8.64 10.56
N LEU A 179 -1.19 -8.92 11.40
CA LEU A 179 -0.78 -10.29 11.75
C LEU A 179 -1.88 -11.08 12.47
N PHE A 180 -2.81 -10.40 13.12
CA PHE A 180 -3.95 -11.04 13.77
C PHE A 180 -5.14 -11.28 12.83
N LEU A 181 -5.07 -10.85 11.56
CA LEU A 181 -6.15 -11.10 10.61
C LEU A 181 -6.29 -12.59 10.27
N PRO A 182 -7.52 -13.08 10.03
CA PRO A 182 -7.74 -14.46 9.62
C PRO A 182 -7.10 -14.72 8.24
N ASN A 183 -6.46 -15.87 8.12
CA ASN A 183 -5.86 -16.28 6.86
C ASN A 183 -6.95 -16.71 5.86
N VAL A 184 -6.96 -16.10 4.69
CA VAL A 184 -7.84 -16.49 3.60
C VAL A 184 -7.08 -17.42 2.66
N LYS A 185 -7.45 -18.70 2.64
CA LYS A 185 -6.92 -19.65 1.66
C LYS A 185 -7.41 -19.25 0.26
N ASN A 186 -6.51 -19.21 -0.69
CA ASN A 186 -6.88 -18.96 -2.09
C ASN A 186 -7.70 -20.12 -2.61
N HIS A 187 -8.99 -19.92 -2.85
CA HIS A 187 -9.85 -20.91 -3.49
C HIS A 187 -9.46 -21.23 -4.95
N VAL A 188 -8.60 -20.42 -5.55
CA VAL A 188 -8.09 -20.63 -6.92
C VAL A 188 -7.21 -21.88 -7.01
N SER A 189 -6.52 -22.27 -5.93
CA SER A 189 -5.65 -23.45 -5.93
C SER A 189 -6.43 -24.77 -5.98
N ALA A 190 -7.69 -24.79 -5.52
CA ALA A 190 -8.52 -26.00 -5.54
C ALA A 190 -9.12 -26.29 -6.93
N ALA A 191 -9.47 -25.25 -7.68
CA ALA A 191 -10.01 -25.39 -9.04
C ALA A 191 -8.95 -25.81 -10.08
N SER A 192 -7.67 -25.46 -9.82
CA SER A 192 -6.54 -25.88 -10.66
C SER A 192 -6.07 -27.30 -10.41
N ALA A 193 -6.42 -27.90 -9.27
CA ALA A 193 -6.06 -29.27 -8.93
C ALA A 193 -7.06 -30.29 -9.53
N ASP A 194 -8.29 -29.86 -9.83
CA ASP A 194 -9.32 -30.72 -10.43
C ASP A 194 -9.37 -30.52 -11.96
N GLY A 195 -8.32 -30.87 -12.65
CA GLY A 195 -8.08 -31.06 -14.09
C GLY A 195 -9.12 -30.69 -15.16
N LYS A 196 -10.18 -29.95 -14.86
CA LYS A 196 -11.15 -29.40 -15.80
C LYS A 196 -10.78 -27.95 -16.12
N ARG A 197 -9.82 -27.79 -17.05
CA ARG A 197 -9.75 -26.59 -17.87
C ARG A 197 -11.06 -26.51 -18.67
N GLU A 198 -12.05 -25.81 -18.18
CA GLU A 198 -13.08 -25.25 -19.03
C GLU A 198 -12.36 -24.29 -19.98
N HIS A 199 -12.13 -24.77 -21.21
CA HIS A 199 -11.77 -23.90 -22.31
C HIS A 199 -12.95 -22.95 -22.49
N VAL A 200 -12.89 -21.78 -21.81
CA VAL A 200 -13.69 -20.62 -22.17
C VAL A 200 -13.36 -20.36 -23.64
N LYS A 201 -14.28 -20.72 -24.52
CA LYS A 201 -14.15 -20.49 -25.95
C LYS A 201 -14.05 -18.98 -26.12
N VAL A 202 -12.85 -18.52 -26.37
CA VAL A 202 -12.53 -17.11 -26.67
C VAL A 202 -13.39 -16.54 -27.78
N ARG A 203 -14.01 -17.42 -28.57
CA ARG A 203 -14.92 -17.12 -29.68
C ARG A 203 -16.24 -16.47 -29.24
N GLU A 204 -16.69 -16.61 -27.98
CA GLU A 204 -17.95 -16.00 -27.51
C GLU A 204 -17.75 -14.62 -26.89
N ALA A 205 -16.51 -14.24 -26.57
CA ALA A 205 -16.19 -12.93 -25.98
C ALA A 205 -16.13 -11.79 -27.02
N PHE A 206 -16.15 -12.10 -28.31
CA PHE A 206 -16.07 -11.11 -29.40
C PHE A 206 -17.32 -11.10 -30.30
N ALA A 207 -18.44 -11.71 -29.88
CA ALA A 207 -19.71 -11.65 -30.58
C ALA A 207 -20.61 -10.55 -29.98
N PHE A 208 -20.22 -9.27 -30.23
CA PHE A 208 -21.08 -8.08 -30.16
C PHE A 208 -20.90 -7.27 -31.46
#